data_4623bd226b2c8861a5e3655866a3ddd2
#
_entry.id   4623bd226b2c8861a5e3655866a3ddd2
#
_cell.length_a   1.000
_cell.length_b   1.000
_cell.length_c   1.000
_cell.angle_alpha   90.00
_cell.angle_beta   90.00
_cell.angle_gamma   90.00
#
_symmetry.space_group_name_H-M   'P 1'
#
loop_
_entity.id
_entity.type
_entity.pdbx_description
1 polymer ?
#
loop_
_entity_poly.entity_id
_entity_poly.type
_entity_poly.pdbx_seq_one_letter_code
_entity_poly.pdbx_strand_id
1 'polypeptide(L)'
;MPINFSDEERLATLRLIRSARVGTNTFWTLLRLYGTAQRALEALPGMARRGGATKYEVCSLAAAETEWKELRRLGGRFLFWKDADFPSYLKGMSDRPPVLATLGNAFALESFTSRVVLAIVGARNASLNGQKFAASLAEELGKRKFLIVSGLARGIDAEAHRGSLKTGTCAILAGGVDIVYPPENTLLYEQIKKEGVLLSEMPLGQAPQSSLFPKRNRVIAGISIGVIVIEAALRSGSLITANFALEYGREIFAVPGSPFDPRCRGTNALLKKGATLVENVEDVVQAFDLFSAPVAQTTTPAENVPLEPVSDDLVKKARMQMLSLLSAAPTKVDALIEAMPYPISAVLTALVELEVAGQISYTTGQCVYLNAQAFSEE
;
A
#
# COMPACT_ATOMS: atom_id res chain seq x y z
N MET A 1 10.25 -17.89 -20.92
CA MET A 1 11.53 -17.19 -20.65
C MET A 1 11.23 -16.07 -19.67
N PRO A 2 11.97 -15.88 -18.57
CA PRO A 2 11.75 -14.73 -17.73
C PRO A 2 12.05 -13.49 -18.56
N ILE A 3 11.05 -12.64 -18.75
CA ILE A 3 11.20 -11.34 -19.41
C ILE A 3 12.16 -10.55 -18.54
N ASN A 4 13.37 -10.31 -19.06
CA ASN A 4 14.37 -9.53 -18.37
C ASN A 4 13.78 -8.13 -18.16
N PHE A 5 13.57 -7.74 -16.90
CA PHE A 5 13.01 -6.43 -16.54
C PHE A 5 14.09 -5.38 -16.76
N SER A 6 14.17 -4.89 -18.01
CA SER A 6 15.22 -3.98 -18.45
C SER A 6 15.17 -2.64 -17.70
N ASP A 7 16.28 -1.93 -17.69
CA ASP A 7 16.34 -0.59 -17.08
C ASP A 7 15.37 0.39 -17.77
N GLU A 8 15.12 0.21 -19.06
CA GLU A 8 14.12 0.99 -19.80
C GLU A 8 12.70 0.73 -19.28
N GLU A 9 12.32 -0.54 -19.07
CA GLU A 9 11.00 -0.88 -18.55
C GLU A 9 10.86 -0.49 -17.06
N ARG A 10 11.94 -0.52 -16.28
CA ARG A 10 11.98 0.00 -14.90
C ARG A 10 11.69 1.50 -14.90
N LEU A 11 12.34 2.24 -15.78
CA LEU A 11 12.15 3.68 -15.91
C LEU A 11 10.75 4.02 -16.44
N ALA A 12 10.23 3.24 -17.41
CA ALA A 12 8.86 3.37 -17.88
C ALA A 12 7.84 3.06 -16.76
N THR A 13 8.11 2.05 -15.93
CA THR A 13 7.29 1.71 -14.76
C THR A 13 7.25 2.87 -13.76
N LEU A 14 8.40 3.47 -13.45
CA LEU A 14 8.46 4.65 -12.57
C LEU A 14 7.69 5.83 -13.18
N ARG A 15 7.90 6.13 -14.45
CA ARG A 15 7.17 7.19 -15.16
C ARG A 15 5.67 6.97 -15.13
N LEU A 16 5.22 5.73 -15.37
CA LEU A 16 3.81 5.39 -15.41
C LEU A 16 3.13 5.67 -14.06
N ILE A 17 3.71 5.16 -12.95
CA ILE A 17 3.14 5.40 -11.61
C ILE A 17 3.28 6.85 -11.12
N ARG A 18 4.20 7.63 -11.70
CA ARG A 18 4.38 9.07 -11.43
C ARG A 18 3.53 9.96 -12.33
N SER A 19 2.86 9.41 -13.33
CA SER A 19 1.97 10.17 -14.21
C SER A 19 0.70 10.61 -13.47
N ALA A 20 0.16 11.73 -13.88
CA ALA A 20 -1.00 12.33 -13.20
C ALA A 20 -2.18 11.33 -13.10
N ARG A 21 -2.78 11.22 -11.93
CA ARG A 21 -3.93 10.35 -11.63
C ARG A 21 -3.73 8.86 -11.93
N VAL A 22 -2.50 8.39 -12.04
CA VAL A 22 -2.19 6.96 -12.13
C VAL A 22 -1.92 6.44 -10.72
N GLY A 23 -2.94 5.83 -10.11
CA GLY A 23 -2.81 5.07 -8.87
C GLY A 23 -2.40 3.61 -9.12
N THR A 24 -2.26 2.83 -8.05
CA THR A 24 -1.88 1.41 -8.17
C THR A 24 -2.89 0.59 -8.96
N ASN A 25 -4.19 0.78 -8.76
CA ASN A 25 -5.23 0.07 -9.50
C ASN A 25 -5.16 0.38 -11.00
N THR A 26 -5.07 1.66 -11.35
CA THR A 26 -4.92 2.13 -12.73
C THR A 26 -3.64 1.60 -13.37
N PHE A 27 -2.53 1.62 -12.63
CA PHE A 27 -1.27 1.05 -13.09
C PHE A 27 -1.43 -0.43 -13.50
N TRP A 28 -2.04 -1.27 -12.65
CA TRP A 28 -2.21 -2.68 -12.94
C TRP A 28 -3.20 -2.92 -14.07
N THR A 29 -4.28 -2.13 -14.16
CA THR A 29 -5.22 -2.22 -15.28
C THR A 29 -4.55 -1.85 -16.59
N LEU A 30 -3.74 -0.79 -16.62
CA LEU A 30 -2.97 -0.39 -17.79
C LEU A 30 -1.98 -1.47 -18.24
N LEU A 31 -1.29 -2.13 -17.30
CA LEU A 31 -0.41 -3.24 -17.64
C LEU A 31 -1.17 -4.45 -18.24
N ARG A 32 -2.38 -4.73 -17.74
CA ARG A 32 -3.23 -5.80 -18.30
C ARG A 32 -3.74 -5.46 -19.69
N LEU A 33 -3.99 -4.18 -19.98
CA LEU A 33 -4.46 -3.69 -21.29
C LEU A 33 -3.33 -3.64 -22.32
N TYR A 34 -2.15 -3.17 -21.94
CA TYR A 34 -1.06 -2.84 -22.88
C TYR A 34 0.17 -3.75 -22.78
N GLY A 35 0.24 -4.59 -21.75
CA GLY A 35 1.33 -5.56 -21.53
C GLY A 35 2.61 -4.98 -20.94
N THR A 36 2.99 -3.75 -21.31
CA THR A 36 4.21 -3.07 -20.84
C THR A 36 3.93 -1.65 -20.37
N ALA A 37 4.76 -1.13 -19.45
CA ALA A 37 4.63 0.24 -18.99
C ALA A 37 4.90 1.25 -20.11
N GLN A 38 5.82 0.93 -21.04
CA GLN A 38 6.11 1.78 -22.18
C GLN A 38 4.87 1.99 -23.06
N ARG A 39 4.18 0.91 -23.46
CA ARG A 39 2.95 0.98 -24.27
C ARG A 39 1.82 1.69 -23.52
N ALA A 40 1.71 1.48 -22.21
CA ALA A 40 0.75 2.16 -21.38
C ALA A 40 0.96 3.68 -21.36
N LEU A 41 2.21 4.14 -21.23
CA LEU A 41 2.58 5.56 -21.30
C LEU A 41 2.19 6.20 -22.64
N GLU A 42 2.39 5.49 -23.74
CA GLU A 42 2.01 5.96 -25.08
C GLU A 42 0.49 6.13 -25.24
N ALA A 43 -0.27 5.23 -24.61
CA ALA A 43 -1.74 5.25 -24.67
C ALA A 43 -2.39 6.31 -23.77
N LEU A 44 -1.76 6.65 -22.64
CA LEU A 44 -2.35 7.53 -21.60
C LEU A 44 -2.93 8.85 -22.13
N PRO A 45 -2.23 9.65 -22.98
CA PRO A 45 -2.78 10.90 -23.46
C PRO A 45 -4.05 10.74 -24.30
N GLY A 46 -4.12 9.63 -25.07
CA GLY A 46 -5.31 9.27 -25.84
C GLY A 46 -6.49 8.88 -24.92
N MET A 47 -6.23 8.07 -23.90
CA MET A 47 -7.24 7.66 -22.92
C MET A 47 -7.79 8.83 -22.13
N ALA A 48 -6.92 9.73 -21.66
CA ALA A 48 -7.35 10.93 -20.94
C ALA A 48 -8.25 11.83 -21.80
N ARG A 49 -7.92 12.01 -23.08
CA ARG A 49 -8.78 12.77 -24.02
C ARG A 49 -10.14 12.09 -24.23
N ARG A 50 -10.19 10.76 -24.42
CA ARG A 50 -11.45 10.03 -24.53
C ARG A 50 -12.30 10.11 -23.26
N GLY A 51 -11.65 10.17 -22.09
CA GLY A 51 -12.30 10.38 -20.80
C GLY A 51 -12.79 11.80 -20.53
N GLY A 52 -12.49 12.77 -21.43
CA GLY A 52 -12.93 14.17 -21.31
C GLY A 52 -11.84 15.15 -20.83
N ALA A 53 -10.59 14.74 -20.63
CA ALA A 53 -9.53 15.67 -20.22
C ALA A 53 -9.10 16.56 -21.39
N THR A 54 -9.03 17.86 -21.16
CA THR A 54 -8.47 18.84 -22.11
C THR A 54 -6.96 18.83 -22.11
N LYS A 55 -6.37 18.58 -20.95
CA LYS A 55 -4.92 18.45 -20.73
C LYS A 55 -4.61 17.23 -19.88
N TYR A 56 -3.56 16.49 -20.23
CA TYR A 56 -3.07 15.37 -19.41
C TYR A 56 -1.54 15.38 -19.38
N GLU A 57 -0.98 15.26 -18.20
CA GLU A 57 0.46 15.33 -17.97
C GLU A 57 1.03 13.95 -17.67
N VAL A 58 1.81 13.42 -18.62
CA VAL A 58 2.60 12.20 -18.45
C VAL A 58 3.93 12.58 -17.79
N CYS A 59 4.36 11.82 -16.80
CA CYS A 59 5.67 12.01 -16.19
C CYS A 59 6.77 11.98 -17.25
N SER A 60 7.54 13.06 -17.37
CA SER A 60 8.61 13.15 -18.35
C SER A 60 9.76 12.18 -18.02
N LEU A 61 10.51 11.78 -19.05
CA LEU A 61 11.70 10.97 -18.87
C LEU A 61 12.71 11.66 -17.93
N ALA A 62 12.96 12.93 -18.16
CA ALA A 62 13.89 13.74 -17.36
C ALA A 62 13.50 13.82 -15.88
N ALA A 63 12.19 13.93 -15.56
CA ALA A 63 11.71 13.95 -14.18
C ALA A 63 11.98 12.62 -13.47
N ALA A 64 11.68 11.49 -14.12
CA ALA A 64 11.92 10.17 -13.54
C ALA A 64 13.42 9.86 -13.38
N GLU A 65 14.25 10.24 -14.34
CA GLU A 65 15.70 10.12 -14.24
C GLU A 65 16.28 10.98 -13.12
N THR A 66 15.73 12.18 -12.92
CA THR A 66 16.13 13.07 -11.83
C THR A 66 15.79 12.44 -10.48
N GLU A 67 14.56 11.93 -10.30
CA GLU A 67 14.14 11.24 -9.07
C GLU A 67 15.04 10.01 -8.82
N TRP A 68 15.37 9.25 -9.87
CA TRP A 68 16.23 8.07 -9.77
C TRP A 68 17.66 8.42 -9.33
N LYS A 69 18.25 9.44 -9.94
CA LYS A 69 19.60 9.92 -9.59
C LYS A 69 19.65 10.48 -8.17
N GLU A 70 18.60 11.22 -7.78
CA GLU A 70 18.52 11.80 -6.44
C GLU A 70 18.38 10.72 -5.36
N LEU A 71 17.53 9.71 -5.57
CA LEU A 71 17.42 8.59 -4.63
C LEU A 71 18.77 7.86 -4.46
N ARG A 72 19.49 7.63 -5.56
CA ARG A 72 20.85 7.07 -5.51
C ARG A 72 21.84 7.97 -4.74
N ARG A 73 21.77 9.27 -4.93
CA ARG A 73 22.59 10.24 -4.19
C ARG A 73 22.36 10.19 -2.69
N LEU A 74 21.12 9.92 -2.26
CA LEU A 74 20.75 9.73 -0.87
C LEU A 74 21.19 8.36 -0.31
N GLY A 75 21.76 7.48 -1.12
CA GLY A 75 22.16 6.12 -0.76
C GLY A 75 21.01 5.10 -0.86
N GLY A 76 19.92 5.48 -1.50
CA GLY A 76 18.76 4.61 -1.68
C GLY A 76 18.68 3.98 -3.07
N ARG A 77 17.64 3.17 -3.27
CA ARG A 77 17.29 2.58 -4.56
C ARG A 77 15.79 2.37 -4.70
N PHE A 78 15.33 2.20 -5.92
CA PHE A 78 13.99 1.70 -6.19
C PHE A 78 13.96 0.16 -6.16
N LEU A 79 12.93 -0.38 -5.52
CA LEU A 79 12.51 -1.77 -5.62
C LEU A 79 11.31 -1.86 -6.53
N PHE A 80 11.40 -2.68 -7.54
CA PHE A 80 10.30 -2.93 -8.48
C PHE A 80 9.65 -4.29 -8.19
N TRP A 81 8.38 -4.41 -8.49
CA TRP A 81 7.57 -5.59 -8.20
C TRP A 81 8.11 -6.92 -8.79
N LYS A 82 8.96 -6.84 -9.84
CA LYS A 82 9.64 -7.99 -10.44
C LYS A 82 11.00 -8.31 -9.83
N ASP A 83 11.52 -7.47 -8.95
CA ASP A 83 12.81 -7.70 -8.32
C ASP A 83 12.75 -8.92 -7.41
N ALA A 84 13.86 -9.65 -7.33
CA ALA A 84 13.94 -10.86 -6.50
C ALA A 84 13.76 -10.54 -5.01
N ASP A 85 14.27 -9.39 -4.59
CA ASP A 85 14.21 -8.88 -3.22
C ASP A 85 12.99 -7.99 -2.92
N PHE A 86 12.04 -7.89 -3.87
CA PHE A 86 10.75 -7.27 -3.58
C PHE A 86 9.97 -8.12 -2.57
N PRO A 87 9.41 -7.52 -1.50
CA PRO A 87 8.75 -8.26 -0.44
C PRO A 87 7.67 -9.22 -0.97
N SER A 88 7.83 -10.51 -0.67
CA SER A 88 7.00 -11.57 -1.25
C SER A 88 5.51 -11.40 -0.92
N TYR A 89 5.20 -10.99 0.30
CA TYR A 89 3.82 -10.77 0.74
C TYR A 89 3.12 -9.64 -0.03
N LEU A 90 3.85 -8.61 -0.47
CA LEU A 90 3.27 -7.56 -1.32
C LEU A 90 2.91 -8.10 -2.71
N LYS A 91 3.62 -9.10 -3.23
CA LYS A 91 3.32 -9.71 -4.54
C LYS A 91 1.91 -10.30 -4.60
N GLY A 92 1.37 -10.76 -3.45
CA GLY A 92 0.02 -11.31 -3.33
C GLY A 92 -1.12 -10.29 -3.32
N MET A 93 -0.83 -8.99 -3.22
CA MET A 93 -1.88 -7.96 -3.21
C MET A 93 -2.36 -7.63 -4.62
N SER A 94 -3.66 -7.44 -4.81
CA SER A 94 -4.24 -6.99 -6.08
C SER A 94 -3.82 -5.54 -6.42
N ASP A 95 -3.67 -4.71 -5.41
CA ASP A 95 -3.27 -3.30 -5.49
C ASP A 95 -1.81 -3.07 -5.02
N ARG A 96 -0.95 -4.09 -5.20
CA ARG A 96 0.47 -4.03 -4.78
C ARG A 96 1.21 -2.82 -5.32
N PRO A 97 2.16 -2.26 -4.55
CA PRO A 97 3.04 -1.21 -5.06
C PRO A 97 3.81 -1.70 -6.29
N PRO A 98 3.79 -1.01 -7.44
CA PRO A 98 4.66 -1.37 -8.57
C PRO A 98 6.11 -0.99 -8.32
N VAL A 99 6.34 0.04 -7.51
CA VAL A 99 7.66 0.59 -7.17
C VAL A 99 7.64 1.06 -5.72
N LEU A 100 8.72 0.78 -4.99
CA LEU A 100 8.99 1.31 -3.66
C LEU A 100 10.35 2.01 -3.67
N ALA A 101 10.42 3.25 -3.21
CA ALA A 101 11.68 3.90 -2.87
C ALA A 101 12.18 3.37 -1.52
N THR A 102 13.47 3.06 -1.42
CA THR A 102 14.09 2.55 -0.19
C THR A 102 15.27 3.42 0.23
N LEU A 103 15.40 3.66 1.53
CA LEU A 103 16.61 4.14 2.17
C LEU A 103 16.93 3.23 3.35
N GLY A 104 18.21 2.98 3.60
CA GLY A 104 18.62 2.24 4.78
C GLY A 104 19.67 1.17 4.51
N ASN A 105 19.79 0.25 5.44
CA ASN A 105 20.81 -0.79 5.42
C ASN A 105 20.41 -1.90 4.41
N ALA A 106 21.31 -2.19 3.45
CA ALA A 106 21.10 -3.22 2.44
C ALA A 106 20.86 -4.62 3.06
N PHE A 107 21.59 -4.99 4.12
CA PHE A 107 21.37 -6.25 4.82
C PHE A 107 20.02 -6.33 5.52
N ALA A 108 19.52 -5.21 6.03
CA ALA A 108 18.17 -5.14 6.60
C ALA A 108 17.11 -5.33 5.53
N LEU A 109 17.36 -4.87 4.30
CA LEU A 109 16.46 -5.07 3.16
C LEU A 109 16.37 -6.55 2.75
N GLU A 110 17.49 -7.29 2.77
CA GLU A 110 17.51 -8.74 2.51
C GLU A 110 16.66 -9.53 3.53
N SER A 111 16.42 -8.97 4.71
CA SER A 111 15.57 -9.58 5.74
C SER A 111 14.13 -9.82 5.28
N PHE A 112 13.62 -9.09 4.26
CA PHE A 112 12.27 -9.34 3.71
C PHE A 112 12.13 -10.66 2.97
N THR A 113 13.22 -11.24 2.50
CA THR A 113 13.23 -12.54 1.81
C THR A 113 13.53 -13.70 2.74
N SER A 114 14.13 -13.44 3.90
CA SER A 114 14.63 -14.46 4.83
C SER A 114 13.89 -14.51 6.17
N ARG A 115 13.07 -13.50 6.48
CA ARG A 115 12.39 -13.38 7.78
C ARG A 115 10.89 -13.23 7.61
N VAL A 116 10.18 -13.69 8.63
CA VAL A 116 8.74 -13.46 8.76
C VAL A 116 8.49 -12.01 9.19
N VAL A 117 7.61 -11.31 8.49
CA VAL A 117 7.33 -9.89 8.71
C VAL A 117 6.06 -9.72 9.52
N LEU A 118 6.12 -8.97 10.62
CA LEU A 118 4.99 -8.62 11.49
C LEU A 118 4.83 -7.10 11.58
N ALA A 119 3.60 -6.62 11.47
CA ALA A 119 3.29 -5.22 11.71
C ALA A 119 2.88 -5.00 13.16
N ILE A 120 3.38 -3.93 13.78
CA ILE A 120 2.91 -3.43 15.08
C ILE A 120 2.41 -2.01 14.87
N VAL A 121 1.13 -1.77 15.16
CA VAL A 121 0.47 -0.46 15.00
C VAL A 121 -0.41 -0.14 16.20
N GLY A 122 -0.75 1.15 16.38
CA GLY A 122 -1.63 1.50 17.49
C GLY A 122 -1.89 2.99 17.64
N ALA A 123 -2.23 3.39 18.87
CA ALA A 123 -2.56 4.75 19.21
C ALA A 123 -1.35 5.70 19.07
N ARG A 124 -1.56 6.86 18.43
CA ARG A 124 -0.57 7.94 18.39
C ARG A 124 -0.38 8.61 19.75
N ASN A 125 -1.43 8.63 20.57
CA ASN A 125 -1.42 9.10 21.94
C ASN A 125 -1.56 7.92 22.91
N ALA A 126 -0.57 7.02 22.84
CA ALA A 126 -0.54 5.80 23.62
C ALA A 126 -0.25 6.05 25.09
N SER A 127 -0.76 5.18 25.97
CA SER A 127 -0.40 5.18 27.38
C SER A 127 1.07 4.79 27.58
N LEU A 128 1.64 5.13 28.73
CA LEU A 128 3.00 4.70 29.08
C LEU A 128 3.11 3.16 29.10
N ASN A 129 2.06 2.46 29.54
CA ASN A 129 2.04 1.02 29.55
C ASN A 129 1.97 0.43 28.12
N GLY A 130 1.12 1.01 27.26
CA GLY A 130 1.05 0.63 25.85
C GLY A 130 2.38 0.84 25.12
N GLN A 131 3.06 1.95 25.39
CA GLN A 131 4.38 2.25 24.85
C GLN A 131 5.43 1.23 25.29
N LYS A 132 5.52 0.96 26.59
CA LYS A 132 6.45 -0.05 27.13
C LYS A 132 6.17 -1.44 26.58
N PHE A 133 4.90 -1.82 26.49
CA PHE A 133 4.50 -3.11 25.94
C PHE A 133 4.88 -3.23 24.46
N ALA A 134 4.65 -2.18 23.66
CA ALA A 134 5.03 -2.16 22.25
C ALA A 134 6.53 -2.34 22.04
N ALA A 135 7.35 -1.62 22.81
CA ALA A 135 8.81 -1.75 22.74
C ALA A 135 9.31 -3.14 23.14
N SER A 136 8.81 -3.68 24.28
CA SER A 136 9.17 -5.00 24.77
C SER A 136 8.76 -6.11 23.80
N LEU A 137 7.51 -6.08 23.32
CA LEU A 137 7.00 -7.06 22.36
C LEU A 137 7.79 -7.03 21.05
N ALA A 138 8.10 -5.84 20.52
CA ALA A 138 8.89 -5.67 19.31
C ALA A 138 10.32 -6.23 19.47
N GLU A 139 10.96 -5.99 20.62
CA GLU A 139 12.29 -6.52 20.92
C GLU A 139 12.27 -8.06 21.00
N GLU A 140 11.32 -8.65 21.72
CA GLU A 140 11.21 -10.09 21.90
C GLU A 140 10.87 -10.81 20.60
N LEU A 141 9.94 -10.29 19.79
CA LEU A 141 9.65 -10.80 18.44
C LEU A 141 10.89 -10.71 17.55
N GLY A 142 11.61 -9.57 17.61
CA GLY A 142 12.84 -9.40 16.87
C GLY A 142 13.94 -10.42 17.24
N LYS A 143 14.12 -10.74 18.53
CA LYS A 143 15.01 -11.81 19.01
C LYS A 143 14.62 -13.18 18.46
N ARG A 144 13.33 -13.39 18.17
CA ARG A 144 12.80 -14.61 17.52
C ARG A 144 12.82 -14.53 16.00
N LYS A 145 13.61 -13.61 15.45
CA LYS A 145 13.84 -13.44 14.01
C LYS A 145 12.62 -12.92 13.20
N PHE A 146 11.61 -12.34 13.85
CA PHE A 146 10.61 -11.57 13.12
C PHE A 146 11.20 -10.22 12.70
N LEU A 147 10.81 -9.75 11.51
CA LEU A 147 11.06 -8.39 11.06
C LEU A 147 9.87 -7.52 11.44
N ILE A 148 10.11 -6.46 12.20
CA ILE A 148 9.05 -5.58 12.66
C ILE A 148 8.84 -4.45 11.67
N VAL A 149 7.58 -4.29 11.23
CA VAL A 149 7.15 -3.19 10.33
C VAL A 149 6.18 -2.28 11.07
N SER A 150 6.34 -0.97 10.90
CA SER A 150 5.38 0.01 11.38
C SER A 150 5.43 1.29 10.54
N GLY A 151 4.68 2.32 10.97
CA GLY A 151 4.48 3.51 10.17
C GLY A 151 5.21 4.76 10.65
N LEU A 152 6.14 4.64 11.59
CA LEU A 152 6.89 5.77 12.15
C LEU A 152 6.00 6.90 12.73
N ALA A 153 4.73 6.61 13.06
CA ALA A 153 3.87 7.56 13.75
C ALA A 153 4.30 7.74 15.22
N ARG A 154 3.78 8.76 15.90
CA ARG A 154 3.96 8.90 17.36
C ARG A 154 3.35 7.70 18.09
N GLY A 155 3.73 7.48 19.34
CA GLY A 155 3.17 6.45 20.20
C GLY A 155 3.61 5.03 19.82
N ILE A 156 2.69 4.12 19.60
CA ILE A 156 2.96 2.69 19.42
C ILE A 156 3.94 2.42 18.28
N ASP A 157 3.77 3.05 17.12
CA ASP A 157 4.66 2.85 15.97
C ASP A 157 6.11 3.18 16.32
N ALA A 158 6.33 4.33 16.97
CA ALA A 158 7.68 4.76 17.36
C ALA A 158 8.32 3.80 18.36
N GLU A 159 7.56 3.29 19.34
CA GLU A 159 8.06 2.36 20.34
C GLU A 159 8.34 0.98 19.74
N ALA A 160 7.50 0.52 18.82
CA ALA A 160 7.78 -0.71 18.07
C ALA A 160 9.11 -0.62 17.31
N HIS A 161 9.37 0.51 16.66
CA HIS A 161 10.66 0.73 16.00
C HIS A 161 11.83 0.78 16.99
N ARG A 162 11.70 1.50 18.12
CA ARG A 162 12.77 1.56 19.14
C ARG A 162 13.12 0.19 19.69
N GLY A 163 12.11 -0.63 20.02
CA GLY A 163 12.32 -1.98 20.52
C GLY A 163 12.99 -2.90 19.48
N SER A 164 12.72 -2.72 18.21
CA SER A 164 13.25 -3.60 17.15
C SER A 164 14.46 -3.04 16.39
N LEU A 165 15.01 -1.88 16.75
CA LEU A 165 16.17 -1.28 16.06
C LEU A 165 17.33 -2.26 15.92
N LYS A 166 17.71 -2.95 17.01
CA LYS A 166 18.85 -3.87 17.04
C LYS A 166 18.57 -5.22 16.39
N THR A 167 17.30 -5.58 16.25
CA THR A 167 16.89 -6.90 15.77
C THR A 167 16.36 -6.86 14.34
N GLY A 168 16.03 -5.71 13.84
CA GLY A 168 15.53 -5.43 12.49
C GLY A 168 14.17 -4.77 12.49
N THR A 169 14.11 -3.59 11.85
CA THR A 169 12.88 -2.81 11.73
C THR A 169 12.76 -2.18 10.35
N CYS A 170 11.53 -2.02 9.88
CA CYS A 170 11.23 -1.32 8.64
C CYS A 170 10.10 -0.31 8.85
N ALA A 171 10.33 0.94 8.48
CA ALA A 171 9.31 1.97 8.52
C ALA A 171 8.73 2.22 7.12
N ILE A 172 7.40 2.14 7.01
CA ILE A 172 6.67 2.53 5.80
C ILE A 172 6.22 3.97 5.96
N LEU A 173 6.59 4.85 5.02
CA LEU A 173 6.34 6.29 5.13
C LEU A 173 5.15 6.71 4.27
N ALA A 174 4.41 7.74 4.71
CA ALA A 174 3.27 8.29 3.98
C ALA A 174 3.66 9.45 3.04
N GLY A 175 4.84 10.00 3.19
CA GLY A 175 5.48 10.95 2.28
C GLY A 175 6.62 10.31 1.51
N GLY A 176 7.40 11.10 0.78
CA GLY A 176 8.66 10.66 0.17
C GLY A 176 9.57 9.98 1.18
N VAL A 177 10.37 9.02 0.72
CA VAL A 177 11.25 8.27 1.63
C VAL A 177 12.30 9.18 2.30
N ASP A 178 12.56 10.33 1.73
CA ASP A 178 13.45 11.41 2.18
C ASP A 178 12.78 12.43 3.12
N ILE A 179 11.47 12.30 3.36
CA ILE A 179 10.70 13.26 4.18
C ILE A 179 10.44 12.70 5.57
N VAL A 180 10.97 13.38 6.57
CA VAL A 180 10.78 13.01 7.98
C VAL A 180 9.42 13.50 8.48
N TYR A 181 8.58 12.57 8.93
CA TYR A 181 7.32 12.88 9.56
C TYR A 181 6.90 11.78 10.55
N PRO A 182 6.45 12.12 11.77
CA PRO A 182 6.37 13.48 12.32
C PRO A 182 7.76 14.01 12.73
N PRO A 183 7.96 15.33 12.90
CA PRO A 183 9.25 15.92 13.26
C PRO A 183 9.83 15.40 14.58
N GLU A 184 8.99 15.02 15.53
CA GLU A 184 9.39 14.47 16.83
C GLU A 184 10.16 13.13 16.68
N ASN A 185 9.96 12.42 15.58
CA ASN A 185 10.62 11.15 15.29
C ASN A 185 11.88 11.28 14.40
N THR A 186 12.43 12.50 14.23
CA THR A 186 13.61 12.74 13.39
C THR A 186 14.80 11.87 13.82
N LEU A 187 15.12 11.80 15.10
CA LEU A 187 16.22 10.96 15.60
C LEU A 187 15.96 9.47 15.31
N LEU A 188 14.72 9.01 15.49
CA LEU A 188 14.35 7.64 15.22
C LEU A 188 14.41 7.32 13.71
N TYR A 189 13.99 8.25 12.86
CA TYR A 189 14.14 8.12 11.41
C TYR A 189 15.61 7.92 11.01
N GLU A 190 16.53 8.73 11.53
CA GLU A 190 17.96 8.59 11.24
C GLU A 190 18.54 7.27 11.78
N GLN A 191 18.09 6.81 12.94
CA GLN A 191 18.47 5.50 13.47
C GLN A 191 17.97 4.36 12.58
N ILE A 192 16.71 4.40 12.13
CA ILE A 192 16.15 3.39 11.22
C ILE A 192 16.89 3.42 9.89
N LYS A 193 17.19 4.61 9.35
CA LYS A 193 17.98 4.75 8.12
C LYS A 193 19.37 4.10 8.25
N LYS A 194 19.99 4.14 9.42
CA LYS A 194 21.30 3.54 9.67
C LYS A 194 21.23 2.03 9.90
N GLU A 195 20.27 1.55 10.69
CA GLU A 195 20.24 0.18 11.21
C GLU A 195 19.14 -0.69 10.60
N GLY A 196 18.11 -0.07 10.04
CA GLY A 196 16.94 -0.72 9.46
C GLY A 196 16.68 -0.29 8.02
N VAL A 197 15.39 -0.23 7.64
CA VAL A 197 14.93 0.16 6.29
C VAL A 197 13.78 1.15 6.37
N LEU A 198 13.80 2.14 5.50
CA LEU A 198 12.70 3.04 5.21
C LEU A 198 12.14 2.72 3.82
N LEU A 199 10.83 2.63 3.68
CA LEU A 199 10.14 2.36 2.42
C LEU A 199 9.05 3.40 2.16
N SER A 200 8.88 3.78 0.90
CA SER A 200 7.75 4.62 0.47
C SER A 200 7.32 4.35 -0.96
N GLU A 201 6.01 4.46 -1.24
CA GLU A 201 5.45 4.51 -2.60
C GLU A 201 5.50 5.93 -3.20
N MET A 202 5.65 6.94 -2.34
CA MET A 202 5.53 8.34 -2.75
C MET A 202 6.81 8.83 -3.44
N PRO A 203 6.69 9.80 -4.36
CA PRO A 203 7.87 10.43 -4.96
C PRO A 203 8.72 11.13 -3.91
N LEU A 204 10.01 11.29 -4.20
CA LEU A 204 10.91 12.10 -3.38
C LEU A 204 10.38 13.52 -3.22
N GLY A 205 10.59 14.12 -2.07
CA GLY A 205 10.13 15.46 -1.73
C GLY A 205 8.62 15.57 -1.43
N GLN A 206 7.84 14.50 -1.59
CA GLN A 206 6.40 14.52 -1.33
C GLN A 206 6.14 14.67 0.17
N ALA A 207 5.57 15.81 0.57
CA ALA A 207 5.11 15.99 1.95
C ALA A 207 3.93 15.07 2.27
N PRO A 208 3.86 14.52 3.48
CA PRO A 208 2.73 13.68 3.89
C PRO A 208 1.44 14.51 3.98
N GLN A 209 0.36 13.96 3.45
CA GLN A 209 -0.98 14.54 3.48
C GLN A 209 -1.95 13.54 4.11
N SER A 210 -3.08 14.01 4.63
CA SER A 210 -4.07 13.17 5.32
C SER A 210 -4.55 11.98 4.47
N SER A 211 -4.73 12.18 3.17
CA SER A 211 -5.14 11.15 2.21
C SER A 211 -4.08 10.07 1.93
N LEU A 212 -2.81 10.34 2.25
CA LEU A 212 -1.70 9.41 2.01
C LEU A 212 -1.49 8.40 3.16
N PHE A 213 -1.98 8.71 4.37
CA PHE A 213 -1.86 7.77 5.50
C PHE A 213 -2.64 6.46 5.29
N PRO A 214 -3.89 6.46 4.81
CA PRO A 214 -4.57 5.21 4.47
C PRO A 214 -3.86 4.44 3.35
N LYS A 215 -3.35 5.13 2.32
CA LYS A 215 -2.57 4.50 1.23
C LYS A 215 -1.33 3.79 1.78
N ARG A 216 -0.59 4.44 2.69
CA ARG A 216 0.55 3.84 3.36
C ARG A 216 0.14 2.64 4.23
N ASN A 217 -0.96 2.73 4.98
CA ASN A 217 -1.39 1.69 5.91
C ASN A 217 -1.68 0.35 5.21
N ARG A 218 -2.19 0.37 3.96
CA ARG A 218 -2.37 -0.86 3.18
C ARG A 218 -1.04 -1.58 2.90
N VAL A 219 0.05 -0.80 2.72
CA VAL A 219 1.38 -1.38 2.51
C VAL A 219 1.90 -2.01 3.80
N ILE A 220 1.66 -1.40 4.97
CA ILE A 220 1.99 -1.99 6.28
C ILE A 220 1.27 -3.33 6.46
N ALA A 221 -0.03 -3.37 6.20
CA ALA A 221 -0.82 -4.60 6.30
C ALA A 221 -0.35 -5.65 5.28
N GLY A 222 -0.17 -5.24 4.03
CA GLY A 222 0.15 -6.15 2.93
C GLY A 222 1.55 -6.77 2.99
N ILE A 223 2.55 -6.05 3.53
CA ILE A 223 3.94 -6.54 3.63
C ILE A 223 4.12 -7.56 4.76
N SER A 224 3.18 -7.62 5.70
CA SER A 224 3.24 -8.47 6.89
C SER A 224 2.33 -9.70 6.78
N ILE A 225 2.63 -10.76 7.53
CA ILE A 225 1.74 -11.92 7.67
C ILE A 225 0.66 -11.69 8.70
N GLY A 226 0.88 -10.73 9.62
CA GLY A 226 -0.08 -10.38 10.67
C GLY A 226 0.15 -8.96 11.18
N VAL A 227 -0.90 -8.38 11.73
CA VAL A 227 -0.92 -7.02 12.28
C VAL A 227 -1.30 -7.08 13.75
N ILE A 228 -0.42 -6.61 14.61
CA ILE A 228 -0.62 -6.49 16.06
C ILE A 228 -1.08 -5.06 16.35
N VAL A 229 -2.28 -4.92 16.94
CA VAL A 229 -2.86 -3.62 17.30
C VAL A 229 -2.76 -3.41 18.81
N ILE A 230 -2.00 -2.41 19.21
CA ILE A 230 -1.80 -2.04 20.62
C ILE A 230 -2.45 -0.67 20.86
N GLU A 231 -3.49 -0.64 21.69
CA GLU A 231 -4.31 0.54 21.93
C GLU A 231 -4.86 1.19 20.65
N ALA A 232 -6.15 1.11 20.45
CA ALA A 232 -6.86 1.77 19.37
C ALA A 232 -8.22 2.27 19.85
N ALA A 233 -8.52 3.54 19.66
CA ALA A 233 -9.89 4.05 19.78
C ALA A 233 -10.73 3.57 18.58
N LEU A 234 -12.08 3.57 18.71
CA LEU A 234 -13.01 3.08 17.67
C LEU A 234 -12.85 3.77 16.29
N ARG A 235 -12.31 4.99 16.24
CA ARG A 235 -12.04 5.73 14.99
C ARG A 235 -10.56 5.91 14.73
N SER A 236 -9.72 5.02 15.26
CA SER A 236 -8.26 5.08 15.09
C SER A 236 -7.85 4.70 13.67
N GLY A 237 -6.83 5.39 13.14
CA GLY A 237 -6.19 5.03 11.87
C GLY A 237 -5.55 3.64 11.88
N SER A 238 -5.17 3.11 13.05
CA SER A 238 -4.65 1.73 13.19
C SER A 238 -5.71 0.67 12.89
N LEU A 239 -7.01 0.95 13.10
CA LEU A 239 -8.10 0.07 12.69
C LEU A 239 -8.25 0.02 11.16
N ILE A 240 -7.85 1.06 10.43
CA ILE A 240 -7.80 1.03 8.96
C ILE A 240 -6.75 0.00 8.52
N THR A 241 -5.59 -0.04 9.18
CA THR A 241 -4.55 -1.05 8.93
C THR A 241 -5.07 -2.46 9.21
N ALA A 242 -5.80 -2.67 10.32
CA ALA A 242 -6.42 -3.95 10.64
C ALA A 242 -7.47 -4.38 9.60
N ASN A 243 -8.27 -3.44 9.06
CA ASN A 243 -9.22 -3.76 8.00
C ASN A 243 -8.52 -4.18 6.71
N PHE A 244 -7.43 -3.49 6.30
CA PHE A 244 -6.62 -3.94 5.17
C PHE A 244 -6.00 -5.32 5.41
N ALA A 245 -5.57 -5.60 6.65
CA ALA A 245 -5.06 -6.92 7.00
C ALA A 245 -6.12 -8.02 6.75
N LEU A 246 -7.39 -7.78 7.14
CA LEU A 246 -8.51 -8.69 6.84
C LEU A 246 -8.72 -8.85 5.33
N GLU A 247 -8.73 -7.75 4.58
CA GLU A 247 -8.91 -7.78 3.12
C GLU A 247 -7.82 -8.60 2.41
N TYR A 248 -6.60 -8.58 2.95
CA TYR A 248 -5.46 -9.33 2.39
C TYR A 248 -5.28 -10.73 3.00
N GLY A 249 -6.21 -11.19 3.83
CA GLY A 249 -6.12 -12.50 4.51
C GLY A 249 -4.94 -12.60 5.48
N ARG A 250 -4.60 -11.50 6.18
CA ARG A 250 -3.56 -11.46 7.19
C ARG A 250 -4.15 -11.66 8.57
N GLU A 251 -3.35 -12.27 9.46
CA GLU A 251 -3.75 -12.44 10.86
C GLU A 251 -3.88 -11.10 11.58
N ILE A 252 -4.87 -11.00 12.46
CA ILE A 252 -5.04 -9.83 13.32
C ILE A 252 -4.87 -10.24 14.76
N PHE A 253 -3.98 -9.54 15.42
CA PHE A 253 -3.69 -9.65 16.83
C PHE A 253 -4.14 -8.36 17.53
N ALA A 254 -4.70 -8.47 18.72
CA ALA A 254 -5.13 -7.31 19.48
C ALA A 254 -4.79 -7.46 20.96
N VAL A 255 -4.22 -6.40 21.53
CA VAL A 255 -3.91 -6.34 22.94
C VAL A 255 -5.18 -5.94 23.70
N PRO A 256 -5.61 -6.72 24.72
CA PRO A 256 -6.77 -6.41 25.53
C PRO A 256 -6.50 -5.19 26.41
N GLY A 257 -7.57 -4.50 26.80
CA GLY A 257 -7.44 -3.39 27.72
C GLY A 257 -8.73 -3.07 28.45
N SER A 258 -8.65 -2.11 29.39
CA SER A 258 -9.78 -1.72 30.20
C SER A 258 -10.95 -1.21 29.35
N PRO A 259 -12.19 -1.66 29.57
CA PRO A 259 -13.36 -1.14 28.87
C PRO A 259 -13.65 0.34 29.19
N PHE A 260 -13.08 0.86 30.26
CA PHE A 260 -13.19 2.28 30.65
C PHE A 260 -12.17 3.17 29.91
N ASP A 261 -11.11 2.58 29.35
CA ASP A 261 -10.13 3.33 28.58
C ASP A 261 -10.57 3.46 27.10
N PRO A 262 -10.85 4.66 26.61
CA PRO A 262 -11.24 4.87 25.22
C PRO A 262 -10.22 4.34 24.20
N ARG A 263 -8.93 4.27 24.57
CA ARG A 263 -7.84 3.76 23.72
C ARG A 263 -7.89 2.24 23.51
N CYS A 264 -8.62 1.51 24.36
CA CYS A 264 -8.75 0.05 24.27
C CYS A 264 -10.05 -0.40 23.60
N ARG A 265 -10.99 0.53 23.34
CA ARG A 265 -12.29 0.16 22.74
C ARG A 265 -12.18 -0.47 21.36
N GLY A 266 -11.22 0.00 20.54
CA GLY A 266 -10.99 -0.55 19.20
C GLY A 266 -10.33 -1.92 19.23
N THR A 267 -9.31 -2.13 20.07
CA THR A 267 -8.68 -3.45 20.23
C THR A 267 -9.66 -4.47 20.83
N ASN A 268 -10.43 -4.09 21.85
CA ASN A 268 -11.47 -4.93 22.40
C ASN A 268 -12.59 -5.26 21.36
N ALA A 269 -12.87 -4.35 20.43
CA ALA A 269 -13.79 -4.63 19.33
C ALA A 269 -13.20 -5.60 18.30
N LEU A 270 -11.90 -5.56 18.03
CA LEU A 270 -11.22 -6.54 17.20
C LEU A 270 -11.26 -7.93 17.83
N LEU A 271 -10.99 -8.04 19.14
CA LEU A 271 -11.09 -9.31 19.89
C LEU A 271 -12.48 -9.92 19.79
N LYS A 272 -13.54 -9.11 19.94
CA LYS A 272 -14.93 -9.58 19.77
C LYS A 272 -15.25 -10.07 18.36
N LYS A 273 -14.48 -9.64 17.35
CA LYS A 273 -14.60 -10.08 15.96
C LYS A 273 -13.70 -11.27 15.61
N GLY A 274 -12.98 -11.83 16.58
CA GLY A 274 -12.15 -13.01 16.40
C GLY A 274 -10.65 -12.73 16.21
N ALA A 275 -10.18 -11.49 16.46
CA ALA A 275 -8.74 -11.24 16.48
C ALA A 275 -8.08 -12.04 17.62
N THR A 276 -6.87 -12.54 17.39
CA THR A 276 -6.09 -13.27 18.38
C THR A 276 -5.68 -12.34 19.52
N LEU A 277 -5.97 -12.74 20.75
CA LEU A 277 -5.59 -11.98 21.93
C LEU A 277 -4.09 -12.10 22.17
N VAL A 278 -3.43 -10.97 22.52
CA VAL A 278 -2.00 -10.90 22.80
C VAL A 278 -1.77 -10.24 24.15
N GLU A 279 -1.21 -11.01 25.09
CA GLU A 279 -0.71 -10.54 26.38
C GLU A 279 0.83 -10.63 26.46
N ASN A 280 1.43 -11.46 25.61
CA ASN A 280 2.87 -11.69 25.57
C ASN A 280 3.32 -12.18 24.17
N VAL A 281 4.62 -12.41 23.99
CA VAL A 281 5.19 -12.82 22.70
C VAL A 281 4.78 -14.23 22.30
N GLU A 282 4.55 -15.13 23.27
CA GLU A 282 4.15 -16.52 23.05
C GLU A 282 2.81 -16.63 22.34
N ASP A 283 1.86 -15.76 22.65
CA ASP A 283 0.54 -15.74 22.00
C ASP A 283 0.68 -15.51 20.48
N VAL A 284 1.64 -14.66 20.09
CA VAL A 284 1.93 -14.40 18.67
C VAL A 284 2.62 -15.60 18.02
N VAL A 285 3.64 -16.16 18.69
CA VAL A 285 4.42 -17.30 18.15
C VAL A 285 3.55 -18.54 17.99
N GLN A 286 2.77 -18.90 19.01
CA GLN A 286 1.89 -20.06 18.98
C GLN A 286 0.83 -19.97 17.87
N ALA A 287 0.29 -18.76 17.62
CA ALA A 287 -0.64 -18.57 16.52
C ALA A 287 0.00 -18.95 15.17
N PHE A 288 1.28 -18.60 14.94
CA PHE A 288 1.97 -18.98 13.70
C PHE A 288 2.42 -20.45 13.69
N ASP A 289 2.76 -21.05 14.81
CA ASP A 289 3.08 -22.48 14.90
C ASP A 289 1.88 -23.34 14.55
N LEU A 290 0.67 -22.94 14.95
CA LEU A 290 -0.59 -23.60 14.54
C LEU A 290 -0.86 -23.48 13.03
N PHE A 291 -0.40 -22.43 12.39
CA PHE A 291 -0.49 -22.21 10.93
C PHE A 291 0.72 -22.78 10.17
N SER A 292 1.74 -23.34 10.84
CA SER A 292 2.93 -23.95 10.23
C SER A 292 2.70 -25.30 9.55
N ALA A 293 1.46 -25.82 9.54
CA ALA A 293 1.06 -26.69 8.45
C ALA A 293 1.32 -25.90 7.13
N PRO A 294 1.94 -26.50 6.08
CA PRO A 294 2.30 -25.75 4.90
C PRO A 294 1.06 -25.02 4.39
N VAL A 295 0.96 -23.73 4.74
CA VAL A 295 0.04 -22.84 4.04
C VAL A 295 0.51 -22.95 2.60
N ALA A 296 -0.20 -23.76 1.82
CA ALA A 296 -0.01 -23.83 0.40
C ALA A 296 0.07 -22.38 -0.03
N GLN A 297 1.24 -21.99 -0.57
CA GLN A 297 1.50 -20.62 -0.97
C GLN A 297 0.26 -20.18 -1.74
N THR A 298 -0.57 -19.41 -1.05
CA THR A 298 -1.87 -19.01 -1.55
C THR A 298 -1.61 -18.41 -2.92
N THR A 299 -2.10 -19.12 -3.89
CA THR A 299 -2.40 -18.66 -5.24
C THR A 299 -1.57 -17.48 -5.65
N THR A 300 -0.54 -17.72 -6.45
CA THR A 300 -0.01 -16.68 -7.35
C THR A 300 -1.18 -15.79 -7.72
N PRO A 301 -1.13 -14.47 -7.40
CA PRO A 301 -2.18 -13.56 -7.86
C PRO A 301 -2.36 -13.89 -9.32
N ALA A 302 -3.60 -13.98 -9.78
CA ALA A 302 -3.87 -14.29 -11.18
C ALA A 302 -2.86 -13.47 -11.98
N GLU A 303 -1.90 -14.17 -12.59
CA GLU A 303 -0.86 -13.53 -13.42
C GLU A 303 -1.61 -12.51 -14.23
N ASN A 304 -1.05 -11.31 -14.44
CA ASN A 304 -1.70 -10.24 -15.20
C ASN A 304 -2.19 -10.81 -16.53
N VAL A 305 -3.31 -11.54 -16.48
CA VAL A 305 -3.93 -12.10 -17.67
C VAL A 305 -4.27 -10.93 -18.55
N PRO A 306 -3.68 -10.85 -19.74
CA PRO A 306 -3.96 -9.75 -20.64
C PRO A 306 -5.47 -9.66 -20.87
N LEU A 307 -5.99 -8.46 -20.80
CA LEU A 307 -7.37 -8.22 -21.15
C LEU A 307 -7.52 -8.31 -22.66
N GLU A 308 -8.59 -8.96 -23.13
CA GLU A 308 -8.86 -9.03 -24.56
C GLU A 308 -9.12 -7.61 -25.12
N PRO A 309 -8.56 -7.29 -26.29
CA PRO A 309 -8.83 -6.03 -26.97
C PRO A 309 -10.33 -5.87 -27.24
N VAL A 310 -10.85 -4.66 -26.98
CA VAL A 310 -12.24 -4.31 -27.25
C VAL A 310 -12.32 -3.11 -28.18
N SER A 311 -13.43 -3.00 -28.90
CA SER A 311 -13.64 -1.86 -29.79
C SER A 311 -13.86 -0.56 -29.02
N ASP A 312 -13.37 0.56 -29.55
CA ASP A 312 -13.55 1.90 -28.98
C ASP A 312 -15.04 2.26 -28.80
N ASP A 313 -15.94 1.73 -29.66
CA ASP A 313 -17.39 1.94 -29.55
C ASP A 313 -17.97 1.30 -28.28
N LEU A 314 -17.55 0.06 -27.95
CA LEU A 314 -17.96 -0.60 -26.70
C LEU A 314 -17.44 0.16 -25.47
N VAL A 315 -16.19 0.59 -25.49
CA VAL A 315 -15.62 1.41 -24.40
C VAL A 315 -16.38 2.72 -24.23
N LYS A 316 -16.72 3.39 -25.32
CA LYS A 316 -17.52 4.62 -25.31
C LYS A 316 -18.90 4.39 -24.69
N LYS A 317 -19.61 3.33 -25.09
CA LYS A 317 -20.92 2.97 -24.53
C LYS A 317 -20.81 2.65 -23.03
N ALA A 318 -19.82 1.85 -22.64
CA ALA A 318 -19.56 1.54 -21.24
C ALA A 318 -19.29 2.81 -20.42
N ARG A 319 -18.47 3.73 -20.92
CA ARG A 319 -18.17 5.00 -20.26
C ARG A 319 -19.42 5.87 -20.05
N MET A 320 -20.26 6.01 -21.08
CA MET A 320 -21.50 6.79 -20.97
C MET A 320 -22.46 6.19 -19.93
N GLN A 321 -22.66 4.88 -19.95
CA GLN A 321 -23.51 4.20 -18.98
C GLN A 321 -22.92 4.29 -17.56
N MET A 322 -21.60 4.16 -17.41
CA MET A 322 -20.92 4.29 -16.11
C MET A 322 -21.16 5.67 -15.48
N LEU A 323 -21.04 6.74 -16.25
CA LEU A 323 -21.33 8.09 -15.76
C LEU A 323 -22.77 8.27 -15.29
N SER A 324 -23.72 7.55 -15.88
CA SER A 324 -25.13 7.57 -15.43
C SER A 324 -25.39 6.74 -14.16
N LEU A 325 -24.53 5.75 -13.87
CA LEU A 325 -24.65 4.88 -12.68
C LEU A 325 -23.89 5.42 -11.47
N LEU A 326 -22.82 6.18 -11.69
CA LEU A 326 -21.98 6.72 -10.63
C LEU A 326 -22.58 8.02 -10.04
N SER A 327 -22.32 8.22 -8.76
CA SER A 327 -22.64 9.44 -8.01
C SER A 327 -21.46 9.87 -7.14
N ALA A 328 -21.64 10.89 -6.31
CA ALA A 328 -20.65 11.26 -5.29
C ALA A 328 -20.51 10.20 -4.16
N ALA A 329 -21.46 9.25 -4.06
CA ALA A 329 -21.37 8.15 -3.12
C ALA A 329 -20.47 7.03 -3.70
N PRO A 330 -19.53 6.48 -2.89
CA PRO A 330 -18.64 5.41 -3.34
C PRO A 330 -19.40 4.15 -3.76
N THR A 331 -19.12 3.64 -4.95
CA THR A 331 -19.66 2.39 -5.50
C THR A 331 -18.54 1.40 -5.72
N LYS A 332 -18.71 0.13 -5.33
CA LYS A 332 -17.74 -0.94 -5.56
C LYS A 332 -17.54 -1.19 -7.06
N VAL A 333 -16.30 -1.36 -7.49
CA VAL A 333 -15.97 -1.65 -8.90
C VAL A 333 -16.63 -2.95 -9.36
N ASP A 334 -16.64 -4.00 -8.52
CA ASP A 334 -17.28 -5.27 -8.83
C ASP A 334 -18.78 -5.10 -9.09
N ALA A 335 -19.48 -4.29 -8.27
CA ALA A 335 -20.89 -4.00 -8.47
C ALA A 335 -21.15 -3.25 -9.79
N LEU A 336 -20.23 -2.37 -10.22
CA LEU A 336 -20.32 -1.72 -11.53
C LEU A 336 -20.12 -2.73 -12.68
N ILE A 337 -19.15 -3.65 -12.55
CA ILE A 337 -18.90 -4.70 -13.54
C ILE A 337 -20.14 -5.58 -13.69
N GLU A 338 -20.74 -6.00 -12.57
CA GLU A 338 -21.97 -6.83 -12.58
C GLU A 338 -23.20 -6.11 -13.17
N ALA A 339 -23.32 -4.81 -12.92
CA ALA A 339 -24.46 -4.01 -13.40
C ALA A 339 -24.39 -3.62 -14.88
N MET A 340 -23.24 -3.85 -15.55
CA MET A 340 -23.01 -3.37 -16.92
C MET A 340 -22.97 -4.52 -17.92
N PRO A 341 -23.75 -4.47 -19.03
CA PRO A 341 -23.80 -5.54 -20.03
C PRO A 341 -22.65 -5.48 -21.03
N TYR A 342 -21.41 -5.17 -20.57
CA TYR A 342 -20.23 -5.06 -21.42
C TYR A 342 -19.12 -6.01 -20.97
N PRO A 343 -18.21 -6.39 -21.87
CA PRO A 343 -17.01 -7.14 -21.49
C PRO A 343 -16.22 -6.42 -20.39
N ILE A 344 -15.66 -7.17 -19.45
CA ILE A 344 -14.88 -6.62 -18.33
C ILE A 344 -13.77 -5.69 -18.82
N SER A 345 -13.12 -6.02 -19.94
CA SER A 345 -12.08 -5.18 -20.54
C SER A 345 -12.61 -3.80 -20.99
N ALA A 346 -13.85 -3.72 -21.50
CA ALA A 346 -14.48 -2.44 -21.85
C ALA A 346 -14.76 -1.60 -20.59
N VAL A 347 -15.30 -2.21 -19.55
CA VAL A 347 -15.61 -1.54 -18.27
C VAL A 347 -14.34 -1.03 -17.60
N LEU A 348 -13.30 -1.86 -17.51
CA LEU A 348 -12.04 -1.47 -16.92
C LEU A 348 -11.32 -0.38 -17.73
N THR A 349 -11.38 -0.43 -19.06
CA THR A 349 -10.85 0.63 -19.92
C THR A 349 -11.57 1.94 -19.70
N ALA A 350 -12.92 1.93 -19.63
CA ALA A 350 -13.72 3.10 -19.33
C ALA A 350 -13.40 3.70 -17.96
N LEU A 351 -13.22 2.86 -16.92
CA LEU A 351 -12.78 3.30 -15.60
C LEU A 351 -11.43 4.04 -15.66
N VAL A 352 -10.44 3.48 -16.35
CA VAL A 352 -9.13 4.14 -16.52
C VAL A 352 -9.27 5.46 -17.26
N GLU A 353 -10.03 5.52 -18.36
CA GLU A 353 -10.25 6.75 -19.11
C GLU A 353 -10.86 7.86 -18.25
N LEU A 354 -11.88 7.53 -17.46
CA LEU A 354 -12.54 8.48 -16.56
C LEU A 354 -11.62 8.92 -15.40
N GLU A 355 -10.84 8.00 -14.84
CA GLU A 355 -9.93 8.34 -13.73
C GLU A 355 -8.79 9.24 -14.20
N VAL A 356 -8.10 8.89 -15.30
CA VAL A 356 -7.00 9.73 -15.81
C VAL A 356 -7.52 11.08 -16.34
N ALA A 357 -8.78 11.14 -16.76
CA ALA A 357 -9.45 12.40 -17.09
C ALA A 357 -9.83 13.22 -15.85
N GLY A 358 -9.87 12.60 -14.65
CA GLY A 358 -10.26 13.26 -13.41
C GLY A 358 -11.75 13.34 -13.17
N GLN A 359 -12.55 12.60 -13.93
CA GLN A 359 -14.01 12.52 -13.76
C GLN A 359 -14.39 11.68 -12.53
N ILE A 360 -13.63 10.63 -12.25
CA ILE A 360 -13.82 9.75 -11.10
C ILE A 360 -12.55 9.67 -10.23
N SER A 361 -12.72 9.22 -8.99
CA SER A 361 -11.61 8.90 -8.08
C SER A 361 -11.87 7.59 -7.36
N TYR A 362 -10.79 6.87 -7.07
CA TYR A 362 -10.83 5.68 -6.22
C TYR A 362 -10.74 6.05 -4.74
N THR A 363 -11.46 5.30 -3.92
CA THR A 363 -11.34 5.31 -2.46
C THR A 363 -11.04 3.90 -1.94
N THR A 364 -10.88 3.75 -0.63
CA THR A 364 -10.60 2.47 0.03
C THR A 364 -11.64 1.40 -0.31
N GLY A 365 -11.21 0.13 -0.37
CA GLY A 365 -12.10 -1.00 -0.68
C GLY A 365 -12.49 -1.11 -2.15
N GLN A 366 -11.64 -0.65 -3.07
CA GLN A 366 -11.88 -0.67 -4.52
C GLN A 366 -13.22 -0.03 -4.92
N CYS A 367 -13.56 1.07 -4.27
CA CYS A 367 -14.74 1.86 -4.59
C CYS A 367 -14.36 3.07 -5.44
N VAL A 368 -15.24 3.47 -6.34
CA VAL A 368 -15.13 4.65 -7.21
C VAL A 368 -16.31 5.60 -7.01
N TYR A 369 -16.08 6.89 -7.20
CA TYR A 369 -17.11 7.93 -7.12
C TYR A 369 -16.84 9.04 -8.12
N LEU A 370 -17.89 9.79 -8.51
CA LEU A 370 -17.77 10.96 -9.36
C LEU A 370 -17.15 12.14 -8.61
N ASN A 371 -16.20 12.82 -9.23
CA ASN A 371 -15.63 14.05 -8.70
C ASN A 371 -16.59 15.22 -8.87
N ALA A 372 -16.61 16.18 -7.93
CA ALA A 372 -17.53 17.32 -7.95
C ALA A 372 -17.43 18.20 -9.22
N GLN A 373 -16.28 18.17 -9.91
CA GLN A 373 -16.08 18.91 -11.18
C GLN A 373 -16.81 18.29 -12.38
N ALA A 374 -17.26 17.03 -12.29
CA ALA A 374 -18.02 16.38 -13.37
C ALA A 374 -19.45 16.96 -13.53
N PHE A 375 -19.92 17.77 -12.58
CA PHE A 375 -21.26 18.37 -12.58
C PHE A 375 -21.30 19.83 -13.07
N SER A 376 -20.16 20.42 -13.49
CA SER A 376 -20.06 21.85 -13.81
C SER A 376 -20.06 22.17 -15.31
N GLU A 377 -20.36 21.21 -16.18
CA GLU A 377 -20.51 21.41 -17.62
C GLU A 377 -21.89 20.91 -18.07
N GLU A 378 -22.96 21.62 -17.68
CA GLU A 378 -24.25 21.70 -18.34
C GLU A 378 -24.63 23.17 -18.60
#